data_991eb6a00de753fdd69452f72b8036ea
#
_entry.id   991eb6a00de753fdd69452f72b8036ea
#
_cell.length_a   1.000
_cell.length_b   1.000
_cell.length_c   1.000
_cell.angle_alpha   90.00
_cell.angle_beta   90.00
_cell.angle_gamma   90.00
#
_symmetry.space_group_name_H-M   'P 1'
#
loop_
_entity.id
_entity.type
_entity.pdbx_description
1 polymer ?
#
loop_
_entity_poly.entity_id
_entity_poly.type
_entity_poly.pdbx_seq_one_letter_code
_entity_poly.pdbx_strand_id
1 'polypeptide(L)'
;IEENITEAMPSLPAFYATTDANFGRATQAACQALLSRLYLYAASPLFNKNNDKTKWEKASDAAETFLTTYKQYELYPDYTKCFNQPSGMENQEIILARNFTTTNGHQAPMHNLNRRYGAYGGWWASNGPSQNLVDDYDMLNGEPAFVWSNGVKSVNPVSGYDPQNPYKDRDPRLDATVIHDESTYHGDFFEMWVASDGKSWGVDNYRQSGDNPLTNYVLRKFMPGEDTPLSWQTTYTIPWIFFRLGEIYLNYAEAQFELGHEDVCREYISKIRNRVGMPKIPETVTGENLRQRLYNERRVAVSYTHLTL
;
A
#
# COMPACT_ATOMS: atom_id res chain seq x y z
N ILE A 1 9.10 -19.87 -14.26
CA ILE A 1 8.25 -18.65 -14.40
C ILE A 1 8.77 -17.83 -15.58
N GLU A 2 10.07 -17.46 -15.60
CA GLU A 2 10.68 -16.65 -16.65
C GLU A 2 10.45 -17.25 -18.05
N GLU A 3 10.77 -18.53 -18.25
CA GLU A 3 10.58 -19.24 -19.51
C GLU A 3 9.14 -19.15 -20.03
N ASN A 4 8.16 -19.44 -19.14
CA ASN A 4 6.73 -19.41 -19.51
C ASN A 4 6.28 -18.00 -19.91
N ILE A 5 6.79 -16.96 -19.22
CA ILE A 5 6.46 -15.56 -19.54
C ILE A 5 7.07 -15.19 -20.89
N THR A 6 8.33 -15.52 -21.12
CA THR A 6 9.04 -15.22 -22.37
C THR A 6 8.37 -15.87 -23.57
N GLU A 7 7.90 -17.10 -23.42
CA GLU A 7 7.16 -17.82 -24.46
C GLU A 7 5.78 -17.22 -24.73
N ALA A 8 5.04 -16.87 -23.67
CA ALA A 8 3.67 -16.38 -23.78
C ALA A 8 3.56 -14.92 -24.24
N MET A 9 4.48 -14.08 -23.78
CA MET A 9 4.41 -12.61 -23.94
C MET A 9 4.21 -12.14 -25.39
N PRO A 10 4.91 -12.68 -26.42
CA PRO A 10 4.75 -12.23 -27.81
C PRO A 10 3.32 -12.43 -28.37
N SER A 11 2.55 -13.36 -27.80
CA SER A 11 1.19 -13.69 -28.23
C SER A 11 0.11 -12.87 -27.49
N LEU A 12 0.51 -12.07 -26.51
CA LEU A 12 -0.42 -11.29 -25.67
C LEU A 12 -0.59 -9.87 -26.22
N PRO A 13 -1.75 -9.22 -25.97
CA PRO A 13 -1.92 -7.80 -26.23
C PRO A 13 -1.00 -6.97 -25.33
N ALA A 14 -0.61 -5.78 -25.79
CA ALA A 14 0.30 -4.92 -25.05
C ALA A 14 -0.24 -4.56 -23.65
N PHE A 15 -1.48 -4.10 -23.58
CA PHE A 15 -2.19 -3.75 -22.35
C PHE A 15 -3.70 -3.67 -22.62
N TYR A 16 -4.49 -3.54 -21.53
CA TYR A 16 -5.89 -3.11 -21.56
C TYR A 16 -6.08 -1.94 -20.60
N ALA A 17 -6.86 -0.92 -21.00
CA ALA A 17 -7.32 0.12 -20.09
C ALA A 17 -8.27 -0.48 -19.04
N THR A 18 -8.36 0.10 -17.84
CA THR A 18 -9.24 -0.40 -16.77
C THR A 18 -10.73 -0.35 -17.13
N THR A 19 -11.10 0.47 -18.12
CA THR A 19 -12.44 0.57 -18.70
C THR A 19 -12.73 -0.47 -19.80
N ASP A 20 -11.71 -1.18 -20.29
CA ASP A 20 -11.89 -2.22 -21.32
C ASP A 20 -12.55 -3.47 -20.73
N ALA A 21 -13.45 -4.08 -21.47
CA ALA A 21 -14.14 -5.32 -21.08
C ALA A 21 -13.19 -6.52 -20.87
N ASN A 22 -12.00 -6.48 -21.48
CA ASN A 22 -10.97 -7.52 -21.33
C ASN A 22 -9.97 -7.20 -20.20
N PHE A 23 -10.09 -6.06 -19.51
CA PHE A 23 -9.18 -5.73 -18.40
C PHE A 23 -9.21 -6.84 -17.34
N GLY A 24 -8.04 -7.19 -16.82
CA GLY A 24 -7.84 -8.31 -15.88
C GLY A 24 -7.36 -9.60 -16.57
N ARG A 25 -7.34 -9.65 -17.91
CA ARG A 25 -6.66 -10.73 -18.66
C ARG A 25 -5.15 -10.47 -18.72
N ALA A 26 -4.38 -11.54 -19.00
CA ALA A 26 -2.94 -11.44 -19.20
C ALA A 26 -2.60 -10.50 -20.35
N THR A 27 -1.58 -9.65 -20.15
CA THR A 27 -1.05 -8.70 -21.13
C THR A 27 0.48 -8.69 -21.07
N GLN A 28 1.14 -8.15 -22.08
CA GLN A 28 2.60 -7.94 -22.06
C GLN A 28 3.02 -7.06 -20.88
N ALA A 29 2.27 -6.00 -20.58
CA ALA A 29 2.52 -5.13 -19.42
C ALA A 29 2.44 -5.91 -18.09
N ALA A 30 1.44 -6.78 -17.92
CA ALA A 30 1.32 -7.63 -16.73
C ALA A 30 2.48 -8.64 -16.62
N CYS A 31 2.90 -9.22 -17.75
CA CYS A 31 4.08 -10.10 -17.82
C CYS A 31 5.35 -9.36 -17.41
N GLN A 32 5.58 -8.14 -17.94
CA GLN A 32 6.74 -7.33 -17.60
C GLN A 32 6.75 -6.91 -16.14
N ALA A 33 5.58 -6.56 -15.56
CA ALA A 33 5.45 -6.27 -14.14
C ALA A 33 5.78 -7.50 -13.27
N LEU A 34 5.35 -8.68 -13.68
CA LEU A 34 5.68 -9.95 -13.01
C LEU A 34 7.19 -10.26 -13.10
N LEU A 35 7.83 -10.01 -14.24
CA LEU A 35 9.28 -10.17 -14.37
C LEU A 35 10.04 -9.21 -13.45
N SER A 36 9.61 -7.94 -13.36
CA SER A 36 10.19 -6.97 -12.44
C SER A 36 10.16 -7.46 -10.98
N ARG A 37 9.01 -7.98 -10.52
CA ARG A 37 8.87 -8.57 -9.17
C ARG A 37 9.72 -9.83 -9.01
N LEU A 38 9.71 -10.72 -9.99
CA LEU A 38 10.46 -11.97 -9.96
C LEU A 38 11.95 -11.74 -9.80
N TYR A 39 12.53 -10.83 -10.62
CA TYR A 39 13.96 -10.56 -10.58
C TYR A 39 14.38 -9.79 -9.32
N LEU A 40 13.54 -8.88 -8.83
CA LEU A 40 13.78 -8.23 -7.55
C LEU A 40 13.89 -9.27 -6.42
N TYR A 41 12.97 -10.23 -6.35
CA TYR A 41 13.02 -11.29 -5.34
C TYR A 41 14.23 -12.19 -5.51
N ALA A 42 14.59 -12.55 -6.74
CA ALA A 42 15.78 -13.34 -7.02
C ALA A 42 17.09 -12.61 -6.66
N ALA A 43 17.08 -11.26 -6.68
CA ALA A 43 18.20 -10.42 -6.29
C ALA A 43 18.25 -10.15 -4.77
N SER A 44 17.13 -10.36 -4.04
CA SER A 44 17.04 -10.08 -2.61
C SER A 44 18.02 -10.92 -1.78
N PRO A 45 18.46 -10.46 -0.59
CA PRO A 45 19.43 -11.16 0.24
C PRO A 45 19.08 -12.61 0.57
N LEU A 46 17.77 -12.96 0.60
CA LEU A 46 17.32 -14.32 0.84
C LEU A 46 17.77 -15.30 -0.26
N PHE A 47 17.75 -14.86 -1.52
CA PHE A 47 18.07 -15.68 -2.70
C PHE A 47 19.40 -15.29 -3.36
N ASN A 48 20.07 -14.25 -2.87
CA ASN A 48 21.31 -13.70 -3.39
C ASN A 48 22.36 -13.53 -2.29
N LYS A 49 22.68 -14.61 -1.59
CA LYS A 49 23.58 -14.61 -0.43
C LYS A 49 24.98 -14.04 -0.71
N ASN A 50 25.43 -14.14 -1.96
CA ASN A 50 26.74 -13.65 -2.39
C ASN A 50 26.67 -12.19 -2.90
N ASN A 51 25.53 -11.54 -2.81
CA ASN A 51 25.27 -10.20 -3.36
C ASN A 51 25.76 -10.06 -4.81
N ASP A 52 25.38 -11.02 -5.67
CA ASP A 52 25.66 -11.00 -7.10
C ASP A 52 24.96 -9.80 -7.74
N LYS A 53 25.74 -8.84 -8.20
CA LYS A 53 25.28 -7.59 -8.79
C LYS A 53 24.50 -7.80 -10.09
N THR A 54 24.79 -8.87 -10.85
CA THR A 54 24.10 -9.14 -12.10
C THR A 54 22.60 -9.44 -11.89
N LYS A 55 22.23 -9.95 -10.73
CA LYS A 55 20.81 -10.13 -10.36
C LYS A 55 20.10 -8.80 -10.12
N TRP A 56 20.78 -7.84 -9.50
CA TRP A 56 20.26 -6.49 -9.31
C TRP A 56 20.16 -5.73 -10.63
N GLU A 57 21.15 -5.88 -11.53
CA GLU A 57 21.10 -5.35 -12.91
C GLU A 57 19.86 -5.89 -13.63
N LYS A 58 19.64 -7.22 -13.60
CA LYS A 58 18.46 -7.85 -14.21
C LYS A 58 17.13 -7.33 -13.62
N ALA A 59 17.08 -7.09 -12.31
CA ALA A 59 15.91 -6.52 -11.65
C ALA A 59 15.67 -5.06 -12.08
N SER A 60 16.73 -4.29 -12.18
CA SER A 60 16.70 -2.92 -12.69
C SER A 60 16.21 -2.86 -14.12
N ASP A 61 16.82 -3.63 -15.02
CA ASP A 61 16.48 -3.67 -16.44
C ASP A 61 15.02 -4.05 -16.68
N ALA A 62 14.50 -4.99 -15.90
CA ALA A 62 13.09 -5.40 -16.02
C ALA A 62 12.13 -4.29 -15.61
N ALA A 63 12.43 -3.55 -14.54
CA ALA A 63 11.63 -2.41 -14.10
C ALA A 63 11.75 -1.23 -15.09
N GLU A 64 12.97 -0.91 -15.55
CA GLU A 64 13.22 0.14 -16.54
C GLU A 64 12.55 -0.15 -17.88
N THR A 65 12.59 -1.40 -18.34
CA THR A 65 11.88 -1.84 -19.54
C THR A 65 10.38 -1.57 -19.41
N PHE A 66 9.78 -1.86 -18.26
CA PHE A 66 8.39 -1.49 -18.03
C PHE A 66 8.16 0.03 -18.16
N LEU A 67 8.98 0.82 -17.47
CA LEU A 67 8.83 2.28 -17.37
C LEU A 67 9.05 2.99 -18.71
N THR A 68 9.88 2.44 -19.57
CA THR A 68 10.19 3.00 -20.89
C THR A 68 9.23 2.55 -21.98
N THR A 69 8.66 1.34 -21.87
CA THR A 69 7.78 0.76 -22.88
C THR A 69 6.31 1.12 -22.66
N TYR A 70 5.84 1.10 -21.40
CA TYR A 70 4.42 1.26 -21.09
C TYR A 70 4.12 2.63 -20.47
N LYS A 71 4.39 3.70 -21.24
CA LYS A 71 4.28 5.11 -20.80
C LYS A 71 2.85 5.60 -20.54
N GLN A 72 1.83 4.81 -20.90
CA GLN A 72 0.42 5.09 -20.61
C GLN A 72 0.05 4.87 -19.14
N TYR A 73 0.90 4.19 -18.36
CA TYR A 73 0.67 4.06 -16.92
C TYR A 73 1.22 5.28 -16.17
N GLU A 74 0.39 5.83 -15.29
CA GLU A 74 0.70 6.99 -14.45
C GLU A 74 0.20 6.74 -13.03
N LEU A 75 0.84 7.37 -12.02
CA LEU A 75 0.32 7.30 -10.65
C LEU A 75 -1.05 7.98 -10.60
N TYR A 76 -2.05 7.27 -10.08
CA TYR A 76 -3.39 7.82 -9.95
C TYR A 76 -3.36 9.00 -8.96
N PRO A 77 -3.88 10.20 -9.32
CA PRO A 77 -3.70 11.41 -8.51
C PRO A 77 -4.23 11.30 -7.10
N ASP A 78 -5.40 10.68 -6.91
CA ASP A 78 -6.02 10.45 -5.62
C ASP A 78 -5.67 9.05 -5.10
N TYR A 79 -4.81 9.00 -4.08
CA TYR A 79 -4.38 7.73 -3.49
C TYR A 79 -5.55 6.88 -2.97
N THR A 80 -6.54 7.51 -2.32
CA THR A 80 -7.70 6.80 -1.76
C THR A 80 -8.54 6.20 -2.88
N LYS A 81 -8.85 6.99 -3.90
CA LYS A 81 -9.65 6.55 -5.05
C LYS A 81 -8.96 5.46 -5.88
N CYS A 82 -7.63 5.40 -5.85
CA CYS A 82 -6.89 4.30 -6.50
C CYS A 82 -7.36 2.91 -6.02
N PHE A 83 -7.86 2.81 -4.78
CA PHE A 83 -8.18 1.53 -4.13
C PHE A 83 -9.66 1.32 -3.80
N ASN A 84 -10.51 2.33 -3.94
CA ASN A 84 -11.91 2.23 -3.51
C ASN A 84 -12.93 2.40 -4.64
N GLN A 85 -12.47 2.65 -5.87
CA GLN A 85 -13.35 2.76 -7.03
C GLN A 85 -13.87 1.39 -7.48
N PRO A 86 -15.13 1.30 -7.95
CA PRO A 86 -15.64 0.09 -8.59
C PRO A 86 -14.83 -0.32 -9.82
N SER A 87 -14.86 -1.61 -10.15
CA SER A 87 -14.29 -2.12 -11.40
C SER A 87 -14.91 -1.42 -12.62
N GLY A 88 -14.10 -1.19 -13.66
CA GLY A 88 -14.53 -0.50 -14.88
C GLY A 88 -14.36 1.02 -14.84
N MET A 89 -13.97 1.59 -13.72
CA MET A 89 -13.58 3.01 -13.64
C MET A 89 -12.15 3.21 -14.16
N GLU A 90 -11.91 4.40 -14.73
CA GLU A 90 -10.58 4.74 -15.25
C GLU A 90 -9.57 4.85 -14.10
N ASN A 91 -8.47 4.12 -14.24
CA ASN A 91 -7.36 4.16 -13.29
C ASN A 91 -6.05 3.75 -14.00
N GLN A 92 -5.26 4.74 -14.39
CA GLN A 92 -4.03 4.54 -15.15
C GLN A 92 -2.90 3.90 -14.33
N GLU A 93 -3.04 3.76 -13.01
CA GLU A 93 -2.02 3.14 -12.18
C GLU A 93 -2.12 1.61 -12.16
N ILE A 94 -3.30 1.04 -12.41
CA ILE A 94 -3.53 -0.41 -12.30
C ILE A 94 -3.05 -1.14 -13.55
N ILE A 95 -2.09 -2.05 -13.40
CA ILE A 95 -1.52 -2.87 -14.47
C ILE A 95 -2.31 -4.17 -14.63
N LEU A 96 -2.60 -4.84 -13.51
CA LEU A 96 -3.38 -6.06 -13.47
C LEU A 96 -4.19 -6.12 -12.19
N ALA A 97 -5.48 -6.42 -12.32
CA ALA A 97 -6.36 -6.66 -11.19
C ALA A 97 -7.37 -7.76 -11.50
N ARG A 98 -7.90 -8.39 -10.46
CA ARG A 98 -9.13 -9.15 -10.57
C ARG A 98 -10.30 -8.17 -10.51
N ASN A 99 -11.05 -8.08 -11.60
CA ASN A 99 -12.28 -7.32 -11.65
C ASN A 99 -13.45 -8.11 -11.04
N PHE A 100 -14.40 -7.36 -10.51
CA PHE A 100 -15.66 -7.87 -10.02
C PHE A 100 -16.81 -7.15 -10.73
N THR A 101 -17.96 -7.82 -10.80
CA THR A 101 -19.17 -7.30 -11.43
C THR A 101 -20.35 -7.38 -10.47
N THR A 102 -21.46 -6.75 -10.79
CA THR A 102 -22.69 -6.82 -9.97
C THR A 102 -23.24 -8.24 -9.85
N THR A 103 -22.94 -9.13 -10.81
CA THR A 103 -23.32 -10.55 -10.76
C THR A 103 -22.27 -11.44 -10.13
N ASN A 104 -21.04 -10.97 -10.01
CA ASN A 104 -19.90 -11.69 -9.41
C ASN A 104 -19.06 -10.70 -8.59
N GLY A 105 -19.65 -10.16 -7.55
CA GLY A 105 -19.00 -9.26 -6.61
C GLY A 105 -18.47 -9.97 -5.37
N HIS A 106 -18.11 -9.19 -4.36
CA HIS A 106 -17.59 -9.70 -3.10
C HIS A 106 -18.18 -8.96 -1.89
N GLN A 107 -17.92 -9.52 -0.70
CA GLN A 107 -18.35 -8.96 0.58
C GLN A 107 -17.13 -8.60 1.48
N ALA A 108 -15.95 -8.43 0.90
CA ALA A 108 -14.74 -8.13 1.66
C ALA A 108 -14.87 -6.90 2.59
N PRO A 109 -15.55 -5.79 2.20
CA PRO A 109 -15.77 -4.67 3.11
C PRO A 109 -16.50 -5.08 4.39
N MET A 110 -17.56 -5.90 4.30
CA MET A 110 -18.36 -6.30 5.45
C MET A 110 -17.57 -7.18 6.42
N HIS A 111 -16.63 -8.00 5.93
CA HIS A 111 -15.74 -8.81 6.77
C HIS A 111 -14.64 -7.99 7.47
N ASN A 112 -14.34 -6.79 6.98
CA ASN A 112 -13.27 -5.94 7.51
C ASN A 112 -13.77 -4.77 8.36
N LEU A 113 -15.08 -4.52 8.41
CA LEU A 113 -15.67 -3.53 9.29
C LEU A 113 -15.87 -4.10 10.70
N ASN A 114 -15.86 -3.22 11.69
CA ASN A 114 -16.03 -3.56 13.09
C ASN A 114 -17.52 -3.69 13.49
N ARG A 115 -17.78 -3.99 14.76
CA ARG A 115 -19.12 -4.19 15.32
C ARG A 115 -20.08 -3.01 15.10
N ARG A 116 -19.60 -1.77 15.04
CA ARG A 116 -20.44 -0.58 14.82
C ARG A 116 -21.33 -0.78 13.60
N TYR A 117 -20.83 -1.44 12.58
CA TYR A 117 -21.56 -1.74 11.35
C TYR A 117 -22.36 -3.05 11.42
N GLY A 118 -22.54 -3.64 12.61
CA GLY A 118 -23.32 -4.85 12.80
C GLY A 118 -24.77 -4.73 12.32
N ALA A 119 -25.40 -3.56 12.48
CA ALA A 119 -26.72 -3.27 11.93
C ALA A 119 -26.77 -3.35 10.40
N TYR A 120 -25.66 -3.05 9.74
CA TYR A 120 -25.45 -3.17 8.30
C TYR A 120 -24.81 -4.51 7.93
N GLY A 121 -24.41 -5.32 8.92
CA GLY A 121 -23.77 -6.61 8.77
C GLY A 121 -22.25 -6.60 8.81
N GLY A 122 -21.60 -5.52 9.27
CA GLY A 122 -20.16 -5.48 9.51
C GLY A 122 -19.73 -6.48 10.58
N TRP A 123 -18.53 -7.09 10.44
CA TRP A 123 -18.19 -8.24 11.27
C TRP A 123 -16.67 -8.40 11.49
N TRP A 124 -16.26 -8.35 12.76
CA TRP A 124 -14.97 -8.77 13.30
C TRP A 124 -13.71 -8.00 12.90
N ALA A 125 -13.75 -7.03 11.99
CA ALA A 125 -12.55 -6.33 11.52
C ALA A 125 -11.36 -7.29 11.24
N SER A 126 -11.61 -8.33 10.42
CA SER A 126 -10.76 -9.53 10.26
C SER A 126 -9.31 -9.23 9.84
N ASN A 127 -9.06 -8.11 9.15
CA ASN A 127 -7.74 -7.68 8.67
C ASN A 127 -7.33 -6.35 9.32
N GLY A 128 -7.30 -6.31 10.66
CA GLY A 128 -6.89 -5.10 11.38
C GLY A 128 -5.42 -4.73 11.13
N PRO A 129 -5.12 -3.47 10.80
CA PRO A 129 -3.76 -2.96 10.75
C PRO A 129 -3.02 -3.17 12.07
N SER A 130 -1.73 -3.45 12.02
CA SER A 130 -0.90 -3.54 13.22
C SER A 130 -0.39 -2.16 13.65
N GLN A 131 -0.08 -1.99 14.95
CA GLN A 131 0.60 -0.80 15.46
C GLN A 131 1.91 -0.52 14.71
N ASN A 132 2.67 -1.57 14.36
CA ASN A 132 3.92 -1.39 13.63
C ASN A 132 3.72 -0.76 12.25
N LEU A 133 2.62 -1.10 11.55
CA LEU A 133 2.30 -0.44 10.28
C LEU A 133 1.92 1.03 10.49
N VAL A 134 1.14 1.34 11.53
CA VAL A 134 0.76 2.72 11.88
C VAL A 134 2.00 3.57 12.24
N ASP A 135 2.94 2.98 12.95
CA ASP A 135 4.18 3.67 13.34
C ASP A 135 5.09 3.98 12.14
N ASP A 136 5.04 3.16 11.09
CA ASP A 136 5.85 3.32 9.87
C ASP A 136 5.41 4.48 8.97
N TYR A 137 4.21 5.04 9.16
CA TYR A 137 3.84 6.27 8.47
C TYR A 137 4.65 7.45 9.00
N ASP A 138 5.34 8.17 8.10
CA ASP A 138 6.15 9.35 8.46
C ASP A 138 5.25 10.49 8.99
N MET A 139 5.89 11.51 9.56
CA MET A 139 5.25 12.80 9.82
C MET A 139 5.13 13.59 8.51
N LEU A 140 4.18 14.53 8.44
CA LEU A 140 3.93 15.35 7.26
C LEU A 140 5.13 16.19 6.83
N ASN A 141 6.06 16.50 7.76
CA ASN A 141 7.33 17.16 7.46
C ASN A 141 8.34 16.22 6.76
N GLY A 142 7.99 14.96 6.59
CA GLY A 142 8.81 13.96 5.91
C GLY A 142 9.76 13.18 6.82
N GLU A 143 9.81 13.46 8.12
CA GLU A 143 10.62 12.73 9.08
C GLU A 143 9.90 11.47 9.58
N PRO A 144 10.61 10.34 9.80
CA PRO A 144 10.03 9.17 10.47
C PRO A 144 9.53 9.56 11.87
N ALA A 145 8.33 9.13 12.24
CA ALA A 145 7.81 9.36 13.60
C ALA A 145 8.68 8.64 14.65
N PHE A 146 9.22 7.50 14.31
CA PHE A 146 10.05 6.68 15.18
C PHE A 146 11.38 6.31 14.53
N VAL A 147 12.38 6.08 15.37
CA VAL A 147 13.71 5.57 14.99
C VAL A 147 14.06 4.35 15.80
N TRP A 148 14.89 3.47 15.21
CA TRP A 148 15.39 2.28 15.87
C TRP A 148 16.88 2.45 16.19
N SER A 149 17.25 2.20 17.44
CA SER A 149 18.64 2.17 17.88
C SER A 149 18.85 0.95 18.75
N ASN A 150 19.79 0.09 18.38
CA ASN A 150 20.12 -1.15 19.11
C ASN A 150 18.88 -2.04 19.39
N GLY A 151 17.96 -2.13 18.43
CA GLY A 151 16.73 -2.91 18.56
C GLY A 151 15.64 -2.26 19.43
N VAL A 152 15.85 -1.04 19.90
CA VAL A 152 14.87 -0.27 20.68
C VAL A 152 14.25 0.81 19.78
N LYS A 153 12.91 0.80 19.70
CA LYS A 153 12.13 1.85 19.04
C LYS A 153 11.94 3.03 20.00
N SER A 154 12.18 4.23 19.51
CA SER A 154 11.96 5.48 20.25
C SER A 154 11.38 6.55 19.32
N VAL A 155 10.70 7.54 19.90
CA VAL A 155 10.24 8.72 19.15
C VAL A 155 11.46 9.44 18.55
N ASN A 156 11.36 9.77 17.27
CA ASN A 156 12.38 10.58 16.60
C ASN A 156 12.29 12.04 17.09
N PRO A 157 13.31 12.57 17.76
CA PRO A 157 13.24 13.88 18.42
C PRO A 157 13.05 15.05 17.43
N VAL A 158 13.39 14.86 16.14
CA VAL A 158 13.24 15.90 15.11
C VAL A 158 11.94 15.76 14.31
N SER A 159 11.15 14.73 14.57
CA SER A 159 9.93 14.44 13.80
C SER A 159 8.76 15.37 14.14
N GLY A 160 8.71 15.88 15.37
CA GLY A 160 7.55 16.59 15.89
C GLY A 160 6.38 15.67 16.29
N TYR A 161 6.60 14.35 16.35
CA TYR A 161 5.57 13.40 16.79
C TYR A 161 5.14 13.66 18.24
N ASP A 162 3.84 13.78 18.44
CA ASP A 162 3.23 13.95 19.76
C ASP A 162 2.50 12.66 20.19
N PRO A 163 2.95 11.94 21.22
CA PRO A 163 2.28 10.74 21.73
C PRO A 163 0.86 10.98 22.26
N GLN A 164 0.48 12.23 22.59
CA GLN A 164 -0.87 12.57 23.02
C GLN A 164 -1.82 12.81 21.84
N ASN A 165 -1.26 13.06 20.66
CA ASN A 165 -1.98 13.26 19.39
C ASN A 165 -1.34 12.41 18.29
N PRO A 166 -1.37 11.06 18.39
CA PRO A 166 -0.51 10.17 17.60
C PRO A 166 -0.83 10.15 16.11
N TYR A 167 -1.99 10.63 15.71
CA TYR A 167 -2.45 10.64 14.32
C TYR A 167 -2.34 12.01 13.65
N LYS A 168 -2.03 13.05 14.45
CA LYS A 168 -1.91 14.42 13.93
C LYS A 168 -0.65 14.59 13.10
N ASP A 169 -0.78 15.35 11.99
CA ASP A 169 0.35 15.72 11.09
C ASP A 169 1.15 14.50 10.57
N ARG A 170 0.46 13.39 10.30
CA ARG A 170 1.03 12.16 9.73
C ARG A 170 0.91 12.16 8.20
N ASP A 171 1.65 11.26 7.58
CA ASP A 171 1.53 10.94 6.16
C ASP A 171 0.05 10.71 5.79
N PRO A 172 -0.51 11.40 4.78
CA PRO A 172 -1.93 11.30 4.41
C PRO A 172 -2.39 9.87 4.06
N ARG A 173 -1.45 8.98 3.73
CA ARG A 173 -1.76 7.58 3.46
C ARG A 173 -2.13 6.79 4.72
N LEU A 174 -1.82 7.30 5.91
CA LEU A 174 -2.31 6.70 7.16
C LEU A 174 -3.83 6.69 7.16
N ASP A 175 -4.46 7.85 7.04
CA ASP A 175 -5.93 7.98 7.03
C ASP A 175 -6.58 7.28 5.82
N ALA A 176 -5.88 7.21 4.69
CA ALA A 176 -6.36 6.49 3.51
C ALA A 176 -6.32 4.96 3.67
N THR A 177 -5.52 4.45 4.60
CA THR A 177 -5.31 3.00 4.79
C THR A 177 -5.95 2.48 6.08
N VAL A 178 -6.00 3.29 7.13
CA VAL A 178 -6.33 2.89 8.50
C VAL A 178 -7.45 3.77 9.04
N ILE A 179 -8.48 3.16 9.60
CA ILE A 179 -9.43 3.82 10.51
C ILE A 179 -8.86 3.62 11.92
N HIS A 180 -8.62 4.70 12.61
CA HIS A 180 -8.07 4.74 13.96
C HIS A 180 -8.98 5.53 14.89
N ASP A 181 -8.60 5.68 16.15
CA ASP A 181 -9.31 6.56 17.08
C ASP A 181 -9.45 7.98 16.53
N GLU A 182 -10.60 8.61 16.72
CA GLU A 182 -10.98 9.92 16.18
C GLU A 182 -11.15 10.00 14.65
N SER A 183 -11.00 8.91 13.90
CA SER A 183 -11.33 8.88 12.47
C SER A 183 -12.82 9.03 12.22
N THR A 184 -13.16 9.53 11.02
CA THR A 184 -14.52 9.48 10.49
C THR A 184 -14.60 8.56 9.27
N TYR A 185 -15.67 7.77 9.18
CA TYR A 185 -15.96 6.93 8.02
C TYR A 185 -17.48 6.71 7.92
N HIS A 186 -18.06 6.96 6.75
CA HIS A 186 -19.51 6.93 6.50
C HIS A 186 -20.33 7.75 7.52
N GLY A 187 -19.81 8.93 7.92
CA GLY A 187 -20.43 9.81 8.86
C GLY A 187 -20.32 9.39 10.33
N ASP A 188 -19.78 8.22 10.61
CA ASP A 188 -19.52 7.76 11.96
C ASP A 188 -18.16 8.24 12.48
N PHE A 189 -18.11 8.65 13.75
CA PHE A 189 -16.89 8.99 14.48
C PHE A 189 -16.44 7.79 15.30
N PHE A 190 -15.20 7.36 15.14
CA PHE A 190 -14.66 6.16 15.81
C PHE A 190 -14.06 6.50 17.17
N GLU A 191 -14.43 5.72 18.17
CA GLU A 191 -14.01 5.87 19.56
C GLU A 191 -13.30 4.58 20.02
N MET A 192 -11.98 4.54 19.80
CA MET A 192 -11.14 3.37 20.14
C MET A 192 -10.24 3.63 21.36
N TRP A 193 -10.40 4.79 22.00
CA TRP A 193 -9.61 5.23 23.14
C TRP A 193 -9.73 4.31 24.37
N VAL A 194 -8.75 4.39 25.24
CA VAL A 194 -8.77 3.83 26.61
C VAL A 194 -8.43 4.96 27.57
N ALA A 195 -9.26 5.13 28.60
CA ALA A 195 -9.00 6.12 29.64
C ALA A 195 -7.69 5.83 30.38
N SER A 196 -7.06 6.85 30.95
CA SER A 196 -5.79 6.76 31.66
C SER A 196 -5.82 5.80 32.85
N ASP A 197 -7.00 5.59 33.47
CA ASP A 197 -7.20 4.63 34.54
C ASP A 197 -7.35 3.17 34.06
N GLY A 198 -7.45 2.94 32.73
CA GLY A 198 -7.62 1.65 32.11
C GLY A 198 -8.96 0.96 32.36
N LYS A 199 -9.97 1.68 32.91
CA LYS A 199 -11.27 1.12 33.33
C LYS A 199 -12.43 1.51 32.43
N SER A 200 -12.25 2.49 31.57
CA SER A 200 -13.23 2.90 30.56
C SER A 200 -12.58 3.01 29.18
N TRP A 201 -13.39 2.81 28.16
CA TRP A 201 -12.93 2.78 26.76
C TRP A 201 -14.07 3.14 25.80
N GLY A 202 -13.69 3.57 24.61
CA GLY A 202 -14.63 3.92 23.54
C GLY A 202 -15.41 2.72 23.02
N VAL A 203 -16.52 2.99 22.35
CA VAL A 203 -17.47 1.97 21.87
C VAL A 203 -16.89 1.04 20.80
N ASP A 204 -15.86 1.50 20.08
CA ASP A 204 -15.18 0.74 19.02
C ASP A 204 -13.92 0.01 19.49
N ASN A 205 -13.57 0.15 20.79
CA ASN A 205 -12.41 -0.52 21.35
C ASN A 205 -12.64 -2.05 21.45
N TYR A 206 -11.59 -2.87 21.24
CA TYR A 206 -11.68 -4.32 21.34
C TYR A 206 -12.17 -4.82 22.71
N ARG A 207 -11.97 -4.04 23.78
CA ARG A 207 -12.44 -4.36 25.13
C ARG A 207 -13.97 -4.29 25.26
N GLN A 208 -14.62 -3.56 24.36
CA GLN A 208 -16.08 -3.45 24.34
C GLN A 208 -16.71 -4.70 23.74
N SER A 209 -16.10 -5.32 22.74
CA SER A 209 -16.59 -6.53 22.08
C SER A 209 -15.47 -7.24 21.33
N GLY A 210 -15.53 -8.59 21.28
CA GLY A 210 -14.68 -9.39 20.42
C GLY A 210 -14.90 -9.18 18.92
N ASP A 211 -15.98 -8.48 18.54
CA ASP A 211 -16.27 -8.10 17.15
C ASP A 211 -15.58 -6.77 16.74
N ASN A 212 -14.87 -6.13 17.66
CA ASN A 212 -14.02 -4.99 17.39
C ASN A 212 -12.57 -5.45 17.15
N PRO A 213 -11.77 -4.66 16.40
CA PRO A 213 -10.42 -5.07 16.04
C PRO A 213 -9.51 -5.20 17.26
N LEU A 214 -8.82 -6.32 17.40
CA LEU A 214 -7.87 -6.57 18.50
C LEU A 214 -6.73 -5.55 18.56
N THR A 215 -6.41 -4.92 17.42
CA THR A 215 -5.37 -3.90 17.32
C THR A 215 -5.88 -2.49 17.58
N ASN A 216 -7.18 -2.29 17.75
CA ASN A 216 -7.87 -0.98 17.73
C ASN A 216 -7.62 -0.19 16.42
N TYR A 217 -7.44 -0.90 15.32
CA TYR A 217 -7.36 -0.34 13.97
C TYR A 217 -8.26 -1.12 13.03
N VAL A 218 -8.98 -0.43 12.14
CA VAL A 218 -9.79 -1.03 11.09
C VAL A 218 -9.18 -0.71 9.73
N LEU A 219 -9.21 -1.66 8.80
CA LEU A 219 -8.76 -1.45 7.44
C LEU A 219 -9.69 -0.48 6.72
N ARG A 220 -9.13 0.59 6.13
CA ARG A 220 -9.84 1.53 5.25
C ARG A 220 -9.52 1.31 3.78
N LYS A 221 -8.29 0.91 3.46
CA LYS A 221 -7.86 0.64 2.09
C LYS A 221 -8.68 -0.51 1.50
N PHE A 222 -9.12 -0.39 0.26
CA PHE A 222 -10.08 -1.29 -0.40
C PHE A 222 -11.48 -1.30 0.20
N MET A 223 -11.79 -0.38 1.12
CA MET A 223 -13.16 -0.17 1.56
C MET A 223 -13.90 0.76 0.59
N PRO A 224 -15.23 0.64 0.47
CA PRO A 224 -16.01 1.49 -0.41
C PRO A 224 -15.93 2.97 0.00
N GLY A 225 -16.10 3.86 -0.99
CA GLY A 225 -16.23 5.29 -0.71
C GLY A 225 -17.52 5.63 0.05
N GLU A 226 -17.56 6.83 0.61
CA GLU A 226 -18.66 7.33 1.47
C GLU A 226 -20.05 7.25 0.82
N ASP A 227 -20.11 7.28 -0.51
CA ASP A 227 -21.39 7.23 -1.29
C ASP A 227 -21.91 5.80 -1.50
N THR A 228 -21.15 4.78 -1.13
CA THR A 228 -21.54 3.38 -1.36
C THR A 228 -22.18 2.80 -0.10
N PRO A 229 -23.45 2.32 -0.15
CA PRO A 229 -24.11 1.75 1.03
C PRO A 229 -23.32 0.57 1.63
N LEU A 230 -23.19 0.56 2.96
CA LEU A 230 -22.59 -0.55 3.70
C LEU A 230 -23.66 -1.56 4.10
N SER A 231 -23.70 -2.72 3.44
CA SER A 231 -24.69 -3.76 3.69
C SER A 231 -24.24 -5.10 3.10
N TRP A 232 -24.66 -6.20 3.71
CA TRP A 232 -24.56 -7.55 3.12
C TRP A 232 -25.38 -7.72 1.83
N GLN A 233 -26.36 -6.86 1.58
CA GLN A 233 -27.14 -6.83 0.36
C GLN A 233 -26.45 -6.05 -0.75
N THR A 234 -25.45 -5.21 -0.41
CA THR A 234 -24.65 -4.48 -1.40
C THR A 234 -23.63 -5.42 -2.03
N THR A 235 -23.59 -5.47 -3.35
CA THR A 235 -22.57 -6.19 -4.10
C THR A 235 -21.40 -5.26 -4.38
N TYR A 236 -20.26 -5.49 -3.73
CA TYR A 236 -19.07 -4.67 -3.94
C TYR A 236 -18.29 -5.15 -5.14
N THR A 237 -17.84 -4.21 -5.96
CA THR A 237 -17.12 -4.48 -7.22
C THR A 237 -15.73 -3.82 -7.24
N ILE A 238 -15.19 -3.45 -6.10
CA ILE A 238 -13.84 -2.90 -5.98
C ILE A 238 -12.82 -3.96 -6.45
N PRO A 239 -11.95 -3.64 -7.43
CA PRO A 239 -11.02 -4.62 -7.97
C PRO A 239 -9.94 -4.98 -6.96
N TRP A 240 -9.49 -6.24 -6.98
CA TRP A 240 -8.30 -6.65 -6.25
C TRP A 240 -7.06 -6.47 -7.11
N ILE A 241 -6.21 -5.52 -6.75
CA ILE A 241 -5.05 -5.11 -7.54
C ILE A 241 -3.88 -6.05 -7.28
N PHE A 242 -3.33 -6.66 -8.35
CA PHE A 242 -2.14 -7.52 -8.29
C PHE A 242 -0.85 -6.75 -8.61
N PHE A 243 -0.91 -5.87 -9.62
CA PHE A 243 0.21 -5.04 -10.04
C PHE A 243 -0.26 -3.63 -10.33
N ARG A 244 0.52 -2.66 -9.90
CA ARG A 244 0.33 -1.23 -10.18
C ARG A 244 1.67 -0.51 -10.32
N LEU A 245 1.68 0.64 -11.00
CA LEU A 245 2.88 1.40 -11.30
C LEU A 245 3.71 1.78 -10.06
N GLY A 246 3.05 2.10 -8.94
CA GLY A 246 3.76 2.43 -7.69
C GLY A 246 4.69 1.32 -7.21
N GLU A 247 4.36 0.03 -7.44
CA GLU A 247 5.27 -1.07 -7.16
C GLU A 247 6.46 -1.10 -8.12
N ILE A 248 6.24 -0.82 -9.41
CA ILE A 248 7.34 -0.80 -10.40
C ILE A 248 8.35 0.29 -10.05
N TYR A 249 7.87 1.46 -9.61
CA TYR A 249 8.75 2.54 -9.12
C TYR A 249 9.61 2.07 -7.93
N LEU A 250 9.02 1.36 -6.98
CA LEU A 250 9.74 0.83 -5.83
C LEU A 250 10.71 -0.29 -6.21
N ASN A 251 10.35 -1.15 -7.16
CA ASN A 251 11.24 -2.20 -7.65
C ASN A 251 12.47 -1.60 -8.32
N TYR A 252 12.28 -0.57 -9.15
CA TYR A 252 13.38 0.15 -9.78
C TYR A 252 14.24 0.89 -8.75
N ALA A 253 13.61 1.61 -7.81
CA ALA A 253 14.31 2.31 -6.74
C ALA A 253 15.21 1.39 -5.91
N GLU A 254 14.71 0.18 -5.55
CA GLU A 254 15.46 -0.78 -4.76
C GLU A 254 16.62 -1.39 -5.55
N ALA A 255 16.39 -1.78 -6.80
CA ALA A 255 17.46 -2.30 -7.65
C ALA A 255 18.56 -1.25 -7.87
N GLN A 256 18.19 0.01 -8.14
CA GLN A 256 19.13 1.11 -8.32
C GLN A 256 19.92 1.43 -7.04
N PHE A 257 19.26 1.38 -5.88
CA PHE A 257 19.94 1.53 -4.60
C PHE A 257 21.04 0.48 -4.40
N GLU A 258 20.73 -0.80 -4.65
CA GLU A 258 21.69 -1.91 -4.48
C GLU A 258 22.83 -1.88 -5.52
N LEU A 259 22.61 -1.22 -6.66
CA LEU A 259 23.64 -0.93 -7.67
C LEU A 259 24.49 0.30 -7.32
N GLY A 260 24.14 1.06 -6.29
CA GLY A 260 24.85 2.25 -5.83
C GLY A 260 24.35 3.57 -6.41
N HIS A 261 23.24 3.58 -7.15
CA HIS A 261 22.62 4.78 -7.73
C HIS A 261 21.58 5.37 -6.77
N GLU A 262 22.05 5.92 -5.66
CA GLU A 262 21.19 6.44 -4.58
C GLU A 262 20.33 7.63 -5.00
N ASP A 263 20.79 8.43 -5.94
CA ASP A 263 20.05 9.56 -6.52
C ASP A 263 18.80 9.11 -7.27
N VAL A 264 18.91 8.06 -8.08
CA VAL A 264 17.79 7.42 -8.77
C VAL A 264 16.81 6.81 -7.78
N CYS A 265 17.32 6.14 -6.74
CA CYS A 265 16.48 5.61 -5.66
C CYS A 265 15.64 6.72 -5.02
N ARG A 266 16.27 7.84 -4.60
CA ARG A 266 15.56 8.99 -4.01
C ARG A 266 14.54 9.59 -4.97
N GLU A 267 14.86 9.68 -6.25
CA GLU A 267 13.94 10.21 -7.28
C GLU A 267 12.64 9.38 -7.33
N TYR A 268 12.75 8.06 -7.45
CA TYR A 268 11.58 7.21 -7.63
C TYR A 268 10.73 7.06 -6.35
N ILE A 269 11.34 7.02 -5.17
CA ILE A 269 10.62 7.14 -3.90
C ILE A 269 9.86 8.48 -3.84
N SER A 270 10.53 9.57 -4.23
CA SER A 270 9.96 10.91 -4.16
C SER A 270 8.77 11.10 -5.11
N LYS A 271 8.72 10.43 -6.26
CA LYS A 271 7.55 10.42 -7.15
C LYS A 271 6.29 9.89 -6.44
N ILE A 272 6.45 8.80 -5.66
CA ILE A 272 5.34 8.20 -4.89
C ILE A 272 4.91 9.13 -3.76
N ARG A 273 5.86 9.71 -3.03
CA ARG A 273 5.64 10.64 -1.92
C ARG A 273 4.94 11.92 -2.37
N ASN A 274 5.42 12.51 -3.46
CA ASN A 274 4.88 13.76 -3.99
C ASN A 274 3.40 13.68 -4.36
N ARG A 275 2.92 12.51 -4.83
CA ARG A 275 1.51 12.30 -5.14
C ARG A 275 0.58 12.62 -3.97
N VAL A 276 1.03 12.39 -2.75
CA VAL A 276 0.24 12.60 -1.53
C VAL A 276 0.70 13.83 -0.73
N GLY A 277 1.50 14.69 -1.34
CA GLY A 277 1.99 15.93 -0.72
C GLY A 277 3.14 15.73 0.29
N MET A 278 3.71 14.52 0.37
CA MET A 278 4.85 14.27 1.24
C MET A 278 6.15 14.85 0.64
N PRO A 279 7.06 15.39 1.47
CA PRO A 279 8.34 15.90 1.01
C PRO A 279 9.20 14.84 0.31
N LYS A 280 10.05 15.29 -0.61
CA LYS A 280 11.11 14.45 -1.19
C LYS A 280 12.07 13.97 -0.12
N ILE A 281 12.69 12.81 -0.36
CA ILE A 281 13.80 12.35 0.49
C ILE A 281 15.00 13.28 0.24
N PRO A 282 15.57 13.90 1.28
CA PRO A 282 16.72 14.79 1.15
C PRO A 282 17.97 14.08 0.59
N GLU A 283 18.80 14.81 -0.14
CA GLU A 283 20.06 14.29 -0.69
C GLU A 283 21.06 13.87 0.41
N THR A 284 20.93 14.46 1.60
CA THR A 284 21.73 14.12 2.80
C THR A 284 21.39 12.74 3.39
N VAL A 285 20.26 12.16 2.99
CA VAL A 285 19.87 10.80 3.40
C VAL A 285 20.52 9.81 2.45
N THR A 286 21.52 9.09 2.93
CA THR A 286 22.37 8.17 2.13
C THR A 286 22.60 6.85 2.87
N GLY A 287 23.16 5.85 2.20
CA GLY A 287 23.55 4.56 2.76
C GLY A 287 22.40 3.84 3.46
N GLU A 288 22.69 3.31 4.66
CA GLU A 288 21.69 2.56 5.42
C GLU A 288 20.44 3.39 5.79
N ASN A 289 20.59 4.70 6.02
CA ASN A 289 19.44 5.57 6.27
C ASN A 289 18.52 5.66 5.05
N LEU A 290 19.07 5.71 3.84
CA LEU A 290 18.27 5.68 2.62
C LEU A 290 17.60 4.30 2.42
N ARG A 291 18.30 3.21 2.72
CA ARG A 291 17.76 1.86 2.72
C ARG A 291 16.51 1.75 3.63
N GLN A 292 16.60 2.27 4.84
CA GLN A 292 15.47 2.27 5.78
C GLN A 292 14.29 3.09 5.24
N ARG A 293 14.56 4.24 4.63
CA ARG A 293 13.51 5.06 4.00
C ARG A 293 12.85 4.36 2.82
N LEU A 294 13.62 3.66 1.99
CA LEU A 294 13.13 2.85 0.88
C LEU A 294 12.21 1.73 1.37
N TYR A 295 12.64 0.97 2.39
CA TYR A 295 11.84 -0.13 2.94
C TYR A 295 10.58 0.38 3.62
N ASN A 296 10.67 1.50 4.33
CA ASN A 296 9.51 2.14 4.93
C ASN A 296 8.51 2.61 3.86
N GLU A 297 9.00 3.28 2.81
CA GLU A 297 8.15 3.70 1.69
C GLU A 297 7.46 2.52 1.02
N ARG A 298 8.20 1.43 0.77
CA ARG A 298 7.61 0.19 0.23
C ARG A 298 6.50 -0.32 1.15
N ARG A 299 6.76 -0.42 2.45
CA ARG A 299 5.78 -0.91 3.42
C ARG A 299 4.51 -0.06 3.45
N VAL A 300 4.64 1.25 3.47
CA VAL A 300 3.51 2.19 3.48
C VAL A 300 2.76 2.18 2.14
N ALA A 301 3.46 2.28 1.03
CA ALA A 301 2.83 2.41 -0.28
C ALA A 301 2.09 1.14 -0.71
N VAL A 302 2.67 -0.05 -0.49
CA VAL A 302 2.10 -1.33 -0.97
C VAL A 302 1.45 -2.19 0.12
N SER A 303 1.21 -1.62 1.31
CA SER A 303 0.44 -2.30 2.36
C SER A 303 -0.87 -2.86 1.81
N TYR A 304 -1.23 -4.08 2.22
CA TYR A 304 -2.41 -4.83 1.79
C TYR A 304 -2.51 -5.17 0.29
N THR A 305 -1.57 -4.74 -0.54
CA THR A 305 -1.52 -5.12 -1.96
C THR A 305 -0.40 -6.11 -2.25
N HIS A 306 0.58 -6.20 -1.35
CA HIS A 306 1.79 -6.96 -1.58
C HIS A 306 2.47 -7.28 -0.25
N LEU A 307 2.97 -8.50 -0.08
CA LEU A 307 3.83 -8.84 1.04
C LEU A 307 5.23 -8.27 0.80
N THR A 308 5.68 -7.44 1.70
CA THR A 308 7.11 -7.09 1.81
C THR A 308 7.84 -8.25 2.47
N LEU A 309 8.87 -8.74 1.83
CA LEU A 309 9.78 -9.74 2.39
C LEU A 309 10.80 -9.09 3.32
#